data_8069dd60fd6dbf03db2d58c1199dcddf
#
_entry.id   8069dd60fd6dbf03db2d58c1199dcddf
#
_cell.length_a   1.000
_cell.length_b   1.000
_cell.length_c   1.000
_cell.angle_alpha   90.00
_cell.angle_beta   90.00
_cell.angle_gamma   90.00
#
_symmetry.space_group_name_H-M   'P 1'
#
loop_
_entity.id
_entity.type
_entity.pdbx_description
1 polymer ?
#
loop_
_entity_poly.entity_id
_entity_poly.type
_entity_poly.pdbx_seq_one_letter_code
_entity_poly.pdbx_strand_id
1 'polypeptide(L)'
;GEGKWKNHFEQQPPYGFSSIFYLAEIEACIPIYDPQNMMSYLKSLIKIYPEPLKNTITQDSLWSAEFTILNTSEYIEKNDLYNAYGCITRAIKAMVQALFALNEIYPIGDKNAV
;
A
#
# COMPACT_ATOMS: atom_id res chain seq x y z
N GLY A 1 -13.36 9.89 -3.09
CA GLY A 1 -13.45 8.44 -3.01
C GLY A 1 -13.93 7.97 -1.64
N GLU A 2 -14.46 6.76 -1.58
CA GLU A 2 -15.01 6.19 -0.33
C GLU A 2 -13.94 5.56 0.58
N GLY A 3 -12.64 5.78 0.31
CA GLY A 3 -11.54 5.21 1.07
C GLY A 3 -11.32 3.70 0.86
N LYS A 4 -11.96 3.11 -0.14
CA LYS A 4 -11.81 1.67 -0.41
C LYS A 4 -10.51 1.37 -1.15
N TRP A 5 -9.80 0.37 -0.69
CA TRP A 5 -8.58 -0.15 -1.32
C TRP A 5 -8.53 -1.67 -1.20
N LYS A 6 -7.70 -2.33 -2.01
CA LYS A 6 -7.54 -3.78 -2.00
C LYS A 6 -6.10 -4.18 -2.23
N ASN A 7 -5.71 -5.32 -1.63
CA ASN A 7 -4.48 -6.04 -1.95
C ASN A 7 -4.82 -7.32 -2.71
N HIS A 8 -4.10 -7.59 -3.78
CA HIS A 8 -4.20 -8.78 -4.62
C HIS A 8 -2.89 -9.56 -4.49
N PHE A 9 -2.87 -10.55 -3.59
CA PHE A 9 -1.65 -11.29 -3.24
C PHE A 9 -1.16 -12.24 -4.35
N GLU A 10 -2.04 -12.62 -5.26
CA GLU A 10 -1.74 -13.45 -6.43
C GLU A 10 -1.01 -12.71 -7.56
N GLN A 11 -0.86 -11.41 -7.43
CA GLN A 11 -0.18 -10.56 -8.40
C GLN A 11 1.06 -9.91 -7.79
N GLN A 12 2.09 -9.68 -8.59
CA GLN A 12 3.33 -9.00 -8.18
C GLN A 12 4.00 -9.60 -6.91
N PRO A 13 4.66 -10.76 -7.01
CA PRO A 13 5.46 -11.28 -5.91
C PRO A 13 6.57 -10.28 -5.50
N PRO A 14 6.99 -10.26 -4.24
CA PRO A 14 6.60 -11.14 -3.15
C PRO A 14 5.35 -10.69 -2.37
N TYR A 15 4.93 -9.42 -2.47
CA TYR A 15 3.96 -8.84 -1.53
C TYR A 15 2.55 -8.64 -2.10
N GLY A 16 2.33 -8.98 -3.36
CA GLY A 16 1.07 -8.75 -4.04
C GLY A 16 0.93 -7.32 -4.58
N PHE A 17 -0.14 -7.10 -5.31
CA PHE A 17 -0.50 -5.81 -5.90
C PHE A 17 -1.49 -5.07 -4.99
N SER A 18 -1.23 -3.81 -4.70
CA SER A 18 -2.16 -2.95 -4.00
C SER A 18 -2.86 -2.00 -4.96
N SER A 19 -4.17 -1.86 -4.83
CA SER A 19 -4.96 -0.97 -5.71
C SER A 19 -4.55 0.52 -5.60
N ILE A 20 -3.86 0.91 -4.55
CA ILE A 20 -3.31 2.26 -4.39
C ILE A 20 -2.24 2.57 -5.46
N PHE A 21 -1.56 1.56 -6.00
CA PHE A 21 -0.53 1.74 -7.03
C PHE A 21 -1.10 2.33 -8.33
N TYR A 22 -2.38 2.07 -8.65
CA TYR A 22 -3.03 2.71 -9.79
C TYR A 22 -3.07 4.23 -9.65
N LEU A 23 -3.24 4.76 -8.45
CA LEU A 23 -3.26 6.20 -8.22
C LEU A 23 -1.86 6.81 -8.44
N ALA A 24 -0.83 6.11 -7.98
CA ALA A 24 0.55 6.52 -8.22
C ALA A 24 0.92 6.49 -9.72
N GLU A 25 0.47 5.46 -10.45
CA GLU A 25 0.68 5.37 -11.89
C GLU A 25 -0.03 6.51 -12.63
N ILE A 26 -1.27 6.86 -12.25
CA ILE A 26 -1.98 8.02 -12.79
C ILE A 26 -1.23 9.32 -12.49
N GLU A 27 -0.71 9.49 -11.28
CA GLU A 27 0.06 10.68 -10.89
C GLU A 27 1.33 10.80 -11.73
N ALA A 28 2.08 9.71 -11.89
CA ALA A 28 3.37 9.67 -12.57
C ALA A 28 3.26 9.69 -14.10
N CYS A 29 2.13 9.25 -14.68
CA CYS A 29 2.01 9.11 -16.13
C CYS A 29 2.14 10.45 -16.86
N ILE A 30 2.77 10.41 -18.05
CA ILE A 30 2.84 11.52 -18.98
C ILE A 30 2.05 11.13 -20.23
N PRO A 31 0.83 11.66 -20.43
CA PRO A 31 0.02 11.27 -21.58
C PRO A 31 0.63 11.84 -22.87
N ILE A 32 0.94 10.94 -23.82
CA ILE A 32 1.45 11.33 -25.15
C ILE A 32 0.28 11.76 -26.06
N TYR A 33 -0.89 11.14 -25.86
CA TYR A 33 -2.10 11.40 -26.63
C TYR A 33 -3.32 11.27 -25.72
N ASP A 34 -4.03 12.38 -25.51
CA ASP A 34 -5.21 12.44 -24.63
C ASP A 34 -6.26 13.43 -25.20
N PRO A 35 -6.85 13.13 -26.38
CA PRO A 35 -7.75 14.06 -27.06
C PRO A 35 -9.03 14.36 -26.29
N GLN A 36 -9.41 13.50 -25.36
CA GLN A 36 -10.59 13.67 -24.51
C GLN A 36 -10.25 14.24 -23.12
N ASN A 37 -8.98 14.58 -22.88
CA ASN A 37 -8.49 15.07 -21.58
C ASN A 37 -8.83 14.14 -20.38
N MET A 38 -8.95 12.83 -20.64
CA MET A 38 -9.31 11.86 -19.62
C MET A 38 -8.23 11.74 -18.54
N MET A 39 -6.96 11.67 -18.94
CA MET A 39 -5.84 11.60 -17.99
C MET A 39 -5.71 12.89 -17.18
N SER A 40 -5.91 14.05 -17.82
CA SER A 40 -5.93 15.34 -17.12
C SER A 40 -7.05 15.39 -16.08
N TYR A 41 -8.22 14.85 -16.41
CA TYR A 41 -9.34 14.72 -15.47
C TYR A 41 -9.01 13.79 -14.32
N LEU A 42 -8.49 12.57 -14.56
CA LEU A 42 -8.10 11.63 -13.53
C LEU A 42 -7.03 12.21 -12.60
N LYS A 43 -6.00 12.88 -13.15
CA LYS A 43 -4.99 13.59 -12.35
C LYS A 43 -5.60 14.65 -11.44
N SER A 44 -6.59 15.38 -11.92
CA SER A 44 -7.26 16.40 -11.11
C SER A 44 -7.99 15.80 -9.91
N LEU A 45 -8.55 14.58 -10.04
CA LEU A 45 -9.25 13.89 -8.96
C LEU A 45 -8.34 13.41 -7.83
N ILE A 46 -7.07 13.12 -8.16
CA ILE A 46 -6.09 12.58 -7.19
C ILE A 46 -5.09 13.62 -6.69
N LYS A 47 -5.15 14.86 -7.22
CA LYS A 47 -4.22 15.94 -6.87
C LYS A 47 -4.19 16.24 -5.38
N ILE A 48 -5.35 16.10 -4.72
CA ILE A 48 -5.46 16.20 -3.26
C ILE A 48 -5.66 14.79 -2.75
N TYR A 49 -4.76 14.33 -1.88
CA TYR A 49 -4.86 13.00 -1.28
C TYR A 49 -6.16 12.89 -0.48
N PRO A 50 -7.04 11.92 -0.78
CA PRO A 50 -8.35 11.86 -0.11
C PRO A 50 -8.21 11.49 1.38
N GLU A 51 -8.71 12.34 2.26
CA GLU A 51 -8.71 12.11 3.72
C GLU A 51 -9.31 10.76 4.14
N PRO A 52 -10.46 10.30 3.58
CA PRO A 52 -10.98 8.97 3.89
C PRO A 52 -10.03 7.83 3.52
N LEU A 53 -9.29 7.97 2.41
CA LEU A 53 -8.30 6.98 1.98
C LEU A 53 -7.10 6.94 2.93
N LYS A 54 -6.58 8.12 3.31
CA LYS A 54 -5.51 8.27 4.29
C LYS A 54 -5.86 7.57 5.61
N ASN A 55 -7.02 7.87 6.15
CA ASN A 55 -7.47 7.32 7.42
C ASN A 55 -7.63 5.79 7.34
N THR A 56 -8.27 5.28 6.29
CA THR A 56 -8.48 3.83 6.12
C THR A 56 -7.14 3.11 5.98
N ILE A 57 -6.26 3.55 5.07
CA ILE A 57 -4.96 2.88 4.88
C ILE A 57 -4.13 2.93 6.16
N THR A 58 -4.09 4.06 6.85
CA THR A 58 -3.31 4.19 8.09
C THR A 58 -3.83 3.25 9.16
N GLN A 59 -5.14 3.22 9.41
CA GLN A 59 -5.75 2.37 10.43
C GLN A 59 -5.57 0.88 10.12
N ASP A 60 -5.90 0.45 8.90
CA ASP A 60 -5.78 -0.95 8.48
C ASP A 60 -4.32 -1.42 8.52
N SER A 61 -3.40 -0.56 8.10
CA SER A 61 -1.98 -0.89 8.09
C SER A 61 -1.39 -0.98 9.48
N LEU A 62 -1.71 -0.06 10.38
CA LEU A 62 -1.24 -0.10 11.77
C LEU A 62 -1.82 -1.32 12.50
N TRP A 63 -3.10 -1.60 12.32
CA TRP A 63 -3.72 -2.80 12.87
C TRP A 63 -3.05 -4.08 12.35
N SER A 64 -2.80 -4.15 11.04
CA SER A 64 -2.12 -5.30 10.42
C SER A 64 -0.70 -5.49 10.95
N ALA A 65 0.04 -4.40 11.13
CA ALA A 65 1.41 -4.45 11.67
C ALA A 65 1.40 -4.96 13.12
N GLU A 66 0.57 -4.39 13.99
CA GLU A 66 0.43 -4.78 15.38
C GLU A 66 0.04 -6.25 15.52
N PHE A 67 -1.05 -6.66 14.86
CA PHE A 67 -1.52 -8.04 14.87
C PHE A 67 -0.43 -9.02 14.42
N THR A 68 0.30 -8.68 13.38
CA THR A 68 1.32 -9.56 12.81
C THR A 68 2.54 -9.66 13.73
N ILE A 69 2.97 -8.55 14.35
CA ILE A 69 4.09 -8.55 15.32
C ILE A 69 3.74 -9.38 16.56
N LEU A 70 2.52 -9.24 17.08
CA LEU A 70 2.08 -10.02 18.23
C LEU A 70 2.16 -11.55 17.99
N ASN A 71 1.87 -11.99 16.77
CA ASN A 71 1.95 -13.40 16.42
C ASN A 71 3.40 -13.87 16.14
N THR A 72 4.33 -12.97 15.89
CA THR A 72 5.72 -13.32 15.56
C THR A 72 6.43 -14.04 16.74
N SER A 73 6.18 -13.60 17.97
CA SER A 73 6.80 -14.18 19.16
C SER A 73 6.47 -15.67 19.32
N GLU A 74 5.22 -16.06 19.08
CA GLU A 74 4.79 -17.46 19.15
C GLU A 74 5.53 -18.34 18.12
N TYR A 75 5.73 -17.86 16.90
CA TYR A 75 6.48 -18.59 15.89
C TYR A 75 7.97 -18.71 16.21
N ILE A 76 8.57 -17.68 16.81
CA ILE A 76 9.95 -17.72 17.28
C ILE A 76 10.12 -18.76 18.39
N GLU A 77 9.24 -18.79 19.39
CA GLU A 77 9.26 -19.77 20.49
C GLU A 77 9.14 -21.21 19.99
N LYS A 78 8.38 -21.43 18.91
CA LYS A 78 8.22 -22.73 18.26
C LYS A 78 9.34 -23.06 17.27
N ASN A 79 10.35 -22.19 17.11
CA ASN A 79 11.40 -22.30 16.09
C ASN A 79 10.86 -22.40 14.66
N ASP A 80 9.69 -21.83 14.40
CA ASP A 80 9.08 -21.73 13.08
C ASP A 80 9.54 -20.46 12.37
N LEU A 81 10.75 -20.49 11.84
CA LEU A 81 11.38 -19.36 11.20
C LEU A 81 10.65 -18.92 9.94
N TYR A 82 10.05 -19.84 9.20
CA TYR A 82 9.30 -19.52 7.98
C TYR A 82 8.14 -18.56 8.28
N ASN A 83 7.31 -18.90 9.24
CA ASN A 83 6.18 -18.07 9.63
C ASN A 83 6.63 -16.79 10.36
N ALA A 84 7.68 -16.85 11.17
CA ALA A 84 8.24 -15.67 11.83
C ALA A 84 8.71 -14.62 10.83
N TYR A 85 9.50 -15.00 9.81
CA TYR A 85 9.93 -14.09 8.74
C TYR A 85 8.77 -13.58 7.90
N GLY A 86 7.78 -14.42 7.62
CA GLY A 86 6.56 -14.02 6.94
C GLY A 86 5.81 -12.90 7.69
N CYS A 87 5.67 -13.05 9.01
CA CYS A 87 5.06 -12.04 9.87
C CYS A 87 5.86 -10.74 9.89
N ILE A 88 7.17 -10.79 10.07
CA ILE A 88 8.04 -9.60 10.06
C ILE A 88 7.93 -8.86 8.73
N THR A 89 8.02 -9.56 7.62
CA THR A 89 7.91 -8.97 6.28
C THR A 89 6.57 -8.29 6.07
N ARG A 90 5.48 -8.94 6.49
CA ARG A 90 4.13 -8.38 6.42
C ARG A 90 3.97 -7.13 7.29
N ALA A 91 4.55 -7.13 8.49
CA ALA A 91 4.52 -5.97 9.38
C ALA A 91 5.27 -4.78 8.78
N ILE A 92 6.47 -5.02 8.22
CA ILE A 92 7.24 -3.98 7.55
C ILE A 92 6.46 -3.38 6.38
N LYS A 93 5.88 -4.22 5.51
CA LYS A 93 5.04 -3.74 4.41
C LYS A 93 3.90 -2.85 4.90
N ALA A 94 3.19 -3.27 5.95
CA ALA A 94 2.09 -2.52 6.51
C ALA A 94 2.56 -1.16 7.06
N MET A 95 3.67 -1.12 7.79
CA MET A 95 4.24 0.13 8.29
C MET A 95 4.65 1.09 7.16
N VAL A 96 5.25 0.57 6.09
CA VAL A 96 5.60 1.37 4.90
C VAL A 96 4.35 1.98 4.27
N GLN A 97 3.27 1.20 4.12
CA GLN A 97 2.01 1.74 3.58
C GLN A 97 1.40 2.82 4.47
N ALA A 98 1.44 2.65 5.80
CA ALA A 98 1.00 3.69 6.73
C ALA A 98 1.83 4.99 6.57
N LEU A 99 3.15 4.87 6.43
CA LEU A 99 4.03 6.03 6.23
C LEU A 99 3.72 6.78 4.93
N PHE A 100 3.51 6.07 3.82
CA PHE A 100 3.10 6.68 2.55
C PHE A 100 1.77 7.43 2.71
N ALA A 101 0.77 6.80 3.33
CA ALA A 101 -0.54 7.42 3.54
C ALA A 101 -0.46 8.65 4.45
N LEU A 102 0.31 8.59 5.55
CA LEU A 102 0.49 9.71 6.47
C LEU A 102 1.17 10.91 5.80
N ASN A 103 2.08 10.65 4.86
CA ASN A 103 2.77 11.69 4.09
C ASN A 103 2.00 12.10 2.81
N GLU A 104 0.80 11.54 2.58
CA GLU A 104 -0.04 11.83 1.42
C GLU A 104 0.66 11.57 0.08
N ILE A 105 1.48 10.50 0.03
CA ILE A 105 2.22 10.06 -1.15
C ILE A 105 1.61 8.76 -1.66
N TYR A 106 1.39 8.68 -2.97
CA TYR A 106 0.97 7.44 -3.63
C TYR A 106 2.19 6.57 -3.93
N PRO A 107 2.30 5.34 -3.36
CA PRO A 107 3.42 4.45 -3.65
C PRO A 107 3.31 3.86 -5.06
N ILE A 108 4.39 3.89 -5.83
CA ILE A 108 4.44 3.29 -7.19
C ILE A 108 4.60 1.76 -7.12
N GLY A 109 5.09 1.23 -6.01
CA GLY A 109 5.30 -0.18 -5.79
C GLY A 109 6.15 -0.44 -4.55
N ASP A 110 6.54 -1.70 -4.35
CA ASP A 110 7.34 -2.11 -3.19
C ASP A 110 8.86 -1.98 -3.43
N LYS A 111 9.30 -1.71 -4.65
CA LYS A 111 10.74 -1.58 -4.97
C LYS A 111 11.29 -0.29 -4.39
N ASN A 112 12.39 -0.41 -3.64
CA ASN A 112 13.06 0.73 -3.00
C ASN A 112 12.13 1.56 -2.09
N ALA A 113 11.13 0.94 -1.49
CA ALA A 113 10.18 1.61 -0.60
C ALA A 113 10.72 1.80 0.83
N VAL A 114 11.86 1.18 1.14
CA VAL A 114 12.54 1.23 2.45
C VAL A 114 13.97 1.72 2.27
#